data_13799a434790797355b56848a5a4a099
#
_entry.id   13799a434790797355b56848a5a4a099
#
_cell.length_a   1.000
_cell.length_b   1.000
_cell.length_c   1.000
_cell.angle_alpha   90.00
_cell.angle_beta   90.00
_cell.angle_gamma   90.00
#
_symmetry.space_group_name_H-M   'P 1'
#
loop_
_entity.id
_entity.type
_entity.pdbx_description
1 polymer ?
#
loop_
_entity_poly.entity_id
_entity_poly.type
_entity_poly.pdbx_seq_one_letter_code
_entity_poly.pdbx_strand_id
1 'polypeptide(L)'
;GLARVSSTPGKTQTINFYELEAKRLSEGLDERARFYLVDLPGYGFAKTNHNNKDQWSGFISKYLSESENLGVVCQLIDIRHKPMESDIECYKWLLSCGLNVQVVLTKADKLSKNAAMSQKALFRRELGLTDDQIITYSSTQHTMRGELIARIMNALADNGVEQE
;
A
#
# COMPACT_ATOMS: atom_id res chain seq x y z
N GLY A 1 -14.07 -11.79 -8.51
CA GLY A 1 -12.95 -11.22 -7.79
C GLY A 1 -12.13 -10.33 -8.71
N LEU A 2 -11.85 -9.11 -8.30
CA LEU A 2 -11.11 -8.11 -9.09
C LEU A 2 -9.63 -8.47 -9.28
N ALA A 3 -9.04 -9.25 -8.37
CA ALA A 3 -7.68 -9.74 -8.47
C ALA A 3 -7.60 -11.24 -8.19
N ARG A 4 -6.72 -11.95 -8.90
CA ARG A 4 -6.44 -13.37 -8.66
C ARG A 4 -5.32 -13.49 -7.64
N VAL A 5 -5.62 -14.08 -6.50
CA VAL A 5 -4.60 -14.44 -5.51
C VAL A 5 -3.83 -15.67 -6.01
N SER A 6 -2.51 -15.55 -6.19
CA SER A 6 -1.62 -16.66 -6.53
C SER A 6 -0.80 -17.06 -5.31
N SER A 7 -0.71 -18.36 -5.04
CA SER A 7 0.18 -18.93 -4.03
C SER A 7 1.65 -18.98 -4.48
N THR A 8 1.90 -18.74 -5.78
CA THR A 8 3.25 -18.76 -6.35
C THR A 8 3.75 -17.32 -6.47
N PRO A 9 4.84 -16.98 -5.80
CA PRO A 9 5.48 -15.70 -5.89
C PRO A 9 6.02 -15.44 -7.33
N GLY A 10 5.97 -14.17 -7.85
CA GLY A 10 6.54 -13.75 -9.14
C GLY A 10 5.64 -13.81 -10.36
N LYS A 11 4.32 -13.93 -10.19
CA LYS A 11 3.39 -13.98 -11.32
C LYS A 11 2.97 -12.63 -11.91
N THR A 12 3.08 -11.55 -11.14
CA THR A 12 2.71 -10.22 -11.64
C THR A 12 3.93 -9.60 -12.32
N GLN A 13 3.97 -9.65 -13.63
CA GLN A 13 5.00 -9.00 -14.47
C GLN A 13 4.45 -7.75 -15.17
N THR A 14 3.19 -7.40 -14.91
CA THR A 14 2.46 -6.30 -15.55
C THR A 14 1.87 -5.39 -14.49
N ILE A 15 1.72 -4.11 -14.81
CA ILE A 15 0.92 -3.18 -14.01
C ILE A 15 -0.55 -3.41 -14.39
N ASN A 16 -1.40 -3.65 -13.39
CA ASN A 16 -2.82 -3.84 -13.58
C ASN A 16 -3.59 -2.64 -13.03
N PHE A 17 -4.51 -2.09 -13.83
CA PHE A 17 -5.35 -0.97 -13.45
C PHE A 17 -6.78 -1.44 -13.21
N TYR A 18 -7.34 -1.07 -12.06
CA TYR A 18 -8.73 -1.35 -11.70
C TYR A 18 -9.44 -0.04 -11.39
N GLU A 19 -10.44 0.31 -12.19
CA GLU A 19 -11.31 1.47 -11.89
C GLU A 19 -12.19 1.14 -10.69
N LEU A 20 -12.18 1.99 -9.69
CA LEU A 20 -12.96 1.86 -8.48
C LEU A 20 -13.78 3.11 -8.24
N GLU A 21 -14.99 2.90 -7.73
CA GLU A 21 -15.84 3.94 -7.18
C GLU A 21 -15.97 3.71 -5.66
N ALA A 22 -15.54 4.67 -4.86
CA ALA A 22 -15.72 4.66 -3.43
C ALA A 22 -16.79 5.66 -3.02
N LYS A 23 -17.59 5.26 -2.04
CA LYS A 23 -18.66 6.08 -1.46
C LYS A 23 -18.32 6.35 -0.01
N ARG A 24 -18.26 7.63 0.38
CA ARG A 24 -18.12 8.07 1.75
C ARG A 24 -19.44 8.69 2.20
N LEU A 25 -19.98 8.22 3.32
CA LEU A 25 -21.08 8.85 3.99
C LEU A 25 -20.50 9.81 5.04
N SER A 26 -20.55 11.11 4.77
CA SER A 26 -20.14 12.16 5.69
C SER A 26 -21.30 13.14 5.86
N GLU A 27 -21.77 13.31 7.08
CA GLU A 27 -22.79 14.31 7.48
C GLU A 27 -24.05 14.40 6.57
N GLY A 28 -24.47 13.26 6.00
CA GLY A 28 -25.66 13.20 5.13
C GLY A 28 -25.39 13.57 3.67
N LEU A 29 -24.15 13.86 3.30
CA LEU A 29 -23.71 14.03 1.92
C LEU A 29 -23.12 12.74 1.37
N ASP A 30 -23.50 12.43 0.14
CA ASP A 30 -23.07 11.24 -0.61
C ASP A 30 -21.86 11.63 -1.45
N GLU A 31 -20.67 11.59 -0.84
CA GLU A 31 -19.43 11.85 -1.56
C GLU A 31 -19.00 10.60 -2.33
N ARG A 32 -18.84 10.74 -3.64
CA ARG A 32 -18.35 9.67 -4.51
C ARG A 32 -17.00 10.10 -5.07
N ALA A 33 -16.03 9.18 -5.04
CA ALA A 33 -14.76 9.37 -5.70
C ALA A 33 -14.49 8.21 -6.64
N ARG A 34 -14.06 8.50 -7.86
CA ARG A 34 -13.55 7.52 -8.82
C ARG A 34 -12.03 7.60 -8.84
N PHE A 35 -11.38 6.47 -8.75
CA PHE A 35 -9.94 6.38 -8.82
C PHE A 35 -9.49 5.02 -9.38
N TYR A 36 -8.25 4.95 -9.82
CA TYR A 36 -7.63 3.70 -10.23
C TYR A 36 -6.84 3.08 -9.09
N LEU A 37 -7.17 1.83 -8.74
CA LEU A 37 -6.29 0.99 -7.95
C LEU A 37 -5.30 0.33 -8.91
N VAL A 38 -4.02 0.59 -8.68
CA VAL A 38 -2.94 0.06 -9.51
C VAL A 38 -2.22 -1.04 -8.74
N ASP A 39 -2.29 -2.28 -9.26
CA ASP A 39 -1.59 -3.42 -8.70
C ASP A 39 -0.22 -3.55 -9.36
N LEU A 40 0.81 -3.37 -8.55
CA LEU A 40 2.21 -3.42 -8.97
C LEU A 40 2.85 -4.75 -8.57
N PRO A 41 3.82 -5.26 -9.34
CA PRO A 41 4.64 -6.40 -8.92
C PRO A 41 5.31 -6.14 -7.58
N GLY A 42 5.36 -7.17 -6.72
CA GLY A 42 5.97 -7.04 -5.39
C GLY A 42 7.49 -6.81 -5.45
N TYR A 43 8.00 -5.88 -4.65
CA TYR A 43 9.44 -5.58 -4.56
C TYR A 43 10.27 -6.70 -3.92
N GLY A 44 9.68 -7.58 -3.12
CA GLY A 44 10.37 -8.69 -2.44
C GLY A 44 10.86 -9.81 -3.37
N PHE A 45 10.40 -9.82 -4.63
CA PHE A 45 10.78 -10.82 -5.64
C PHE A 45 12.14 -10.60 -6.28
N ALA A 46 12.69 -9.38 -6.19
CA ALA A 46 13.97 -9.04 -6.77
C ALA A 46 15.18 -9.75 -6.13
N LYS A 47 14.98 -10.50 -5.02
CA LYS A 47 16.08 -11.22 -4.33
C LYS A 47 16.54 -12.49 -5.02
N THR A 48 15.77 -13.09 -5.94
CA THR A 48 16.10 -14.38 -6.55
C THR A 48 16.80 -14.30 -7.90
N ASN A 49 16.78 -13.14 -8.59
CA ASN A 49 17.48 -12.93 -9.84
C ASN A 49 17.91 -11.47 -9.98
N HIS A 50 19.19 -11.20 -10.19
CA HIS A 50 19.72 -9.85 -10.46
C HIS A 50 18.97 -9.15 -11.60
N ASN A 51 18.55 -9.89 -12.64
CA ASN A 51 17.75 -9.36 -13.76
C ASN A 51 16.37 -8.84 -13.37
N ASN A 52 15.73 -9.38 -12.31
CA ASN A 52 14.41 -8.92 -11.85
C ASN A 52 14.48 -7.65 -11.00
N LYS A 53 15.62 -7.41 -10.34
CA LYS A 53 15.85 -6.17 -9.57
C LYS A 53 15.94 -4.96 -10.53
N ASP A 54 16.61 -5.15 -11.66
CA ASP A 54 16.74 -4.11 -12.68
C ASP A 54 15.43 -3.84 -13.43
N GLN A 55 14.60 -4.89 -13.66
CA GLN A 55 13.27 -4.72 -14.28
C GLN A 55 12.27 -4.04 -13.35
N TRP A 56 12.27 -4.38 -12.05
CA TRP A 56 11.42 -3.68 -11.07
C TRP A 56 11.86 -2.22 -10.94
N SER A 57 13.18 -1.97 -10.90
CA SER A 57 13.73 -0.60 -10.80
C SER A 57 13.46 0.25 -12.05
N GLY A 58 13.49 -0.31 -13.25
CA GLY A 58 13.30 0.45 -14.49
C GLY A 58 11.84 0.87 -14.74
N PHE A 59 10.96 -0.11 -14.91
CA PHE A 59 9.59 0.15 -15.36
C PHE A 59 8.69 0.73 -14.25
N ILE A 60 8.77 0.18 -13.04
CA ILE A 60 7.97 0.64 -11.90
C ILE A 60 8.49 1.97 -11.38
N SER A 61 9.81 2.16 -11.34
CA SER A 61 10.40 3.45 -10.98
C SER A 61 9.93 4.54 -11.94
N LYS A 62 9.94 4.27 -13.23
CA LYS A 62 9.46 5.20 -14.23
C LYS A 62 7.99 5.54 -14.02
N TYR A 63 7.15 4.51 -13.83
CA TYR A 63 5.72 4.71 -13.56
C TYR A 63 5.50 5.57 -12.32
N LEU A 64 6.16 5.24 -11.19
CA LEU A 64 5.97 5.94 -9.93
C LEU A 64 6.55 7.37 -9.92
N SER A 65 7.64 7.61 -10.64
CA SER A 65 8.28 8.93 -10.71
C SER A 65 7.66 9.89 -11.74
N GLU A 66 7.03 9.35 -12.80
CA GLU A 66 6.46 10.14 -13.88
C GLU A 66 4.93 10.29 -13.82
N SER A 67 4.25 9.55 -12.92
CA SER A 67 2.79 9.64 -12.77
C SER A 67 2.39 10.89 -12.00
N GLU A 68 1.79 11.86 -12.69
CA GLU A 68 1.31 13.12 -12.10
C GLU A 68 0.06 12.94 -11.21
N ASN A 69 -0.68 11.82 -11.39
CA ASN A 69 -1.96 11.56 -10.73
C ASN A 69 -1.87 10.48 -9.64
N LEU A 70 -0.69 10.25 -9.07
CA LEU A 70 -0.51 9.33 -7.95
C LEU A 70 -0.95 9.99 -6.64
N GLY A 71 -2.09 9.57 -6.11
CA GLY A 71 -2.62 10.10 -4.86
C GLY A 71 -1.90 9.51 -3.64
N VAL A 72 -1.74 8.20 -3.59
CA VAL A 72 -1.10 7.48 -2.47
C VAL A 72 -0.55 6.14 -2.93
N VAL A 73 0.59 5.76 -2.38
CA VAL A 73 1.18 4.43 -2.54
C VAL A 73 0.97 3.62 -1.27
N CYS A 74 0.27 2.49 -1.37
CA CYS A 74 0.12 1.56 -0.26
C CYS A 74 1.25 0.53 -0.28
N GLN A 75 2.21 0.65 0.62
CA GLN A 75 3.24 -0.37 0.80
C GLN A 75 2.72 -1.50 1.68
N LEU A 76 2.53 -2.70 1.10
CA LEU A 76 2.00 -3.86 1.80
C LEU A 76 3.13 -4.68 2.41
N ILE A 77 3.12 -4.85 3.74
CA ILE A 77 4.15 -5.60 4.49
C ILE A 77 3.46 -6.67 5.35
N ASP A 78 4.02 -7.87 5.39
CA ASP A 78 3.52 -8.96 6.24
C ASP A 78 3.91 -8.73 7.71
N ILE A 79 2.92 -8.45 8.58
CA ILE A 79 3.15 -8.13 9.99
C ILE A 79 3.76 -9.28 10.80
N ARG A 80 3.72 -10.52 10.30
CA ARG A 80 4.23 -11.70 11.01
C ARG A 80 5.75 -11.73 11.13
N HIS A 81 6.44 -10.97 10.29
CA HIS A 81 7.90 -10.86 10.25
C HIS A 81 8.35 -9.52 10.82
N LYS A 82 9.59 -9.43 11.24
CA LYS A 82 10.24 -8.15 11.56
C LYS A 82 10.44 -7.35 10.26
N PRO A 83 10.56 -6.01 10.33
CA PRO A 83 10.94 -5.21 9.18
C PRO A 83 12.19 -5.76 8.50
N MET A 84 12.09 -6.08 7.22
CA MET A 84 13.22 -6.53 6.42
C MET A 84 13.93 -5.31 5.82
N GLU A 85 15.21 -5.45 5.54
CA GLU A 85 16.00 -4.41 4.86
C GLU A 85 15.33 -3.94 3.57
N SER A 86 14.79 -4.89 2.78
CA SER A 86 14.02 -4.58 1.56
C SER A 86 12.77 -3.74 1.80
N ASP A 87 12.10 -3.88 2.95
CA ASP A 87 10.92 -3.08 3.28
C ASP A 87 11.34 -1.64 3.59
N ILE A 88 12.44 -1.48 4.33
CA ILE A 88 13.00 -0.18 4.72
C ILE A 88 13.56 0.54 3.48
N GLU A 89 14.31 -0.16 2.63
CA GLU A 89 14.87 0.38 1.38
C GLU A 89 13.75 0.85 0.44
N CYS A 90 12.70 0.02 0.26
CA CYS A 90 11.55 0.37 -0.56
C CYS A 90 10.84 1.61 -0.04
N TYR A 91 10.57 1.68 1.27
CA TYR A 91 9.93 2.84 1.89
C TYR A 91 10.75 4.12 1.68
N LYS A 92 12.05 4.08 1.98
CA LYS A 92 12.95 5.22 1.80
C LYS A 92 13.01 5.68 0.34
N TRP A 93 13.04 4.74 -0.58
CA TRP A 93 13.04 5.05 -2.00
C TRP A 93 11.72 5.73 -2.43
N LEU A 94 10.56 5.22 -2.01
CA LEU A 94 9.27 5.84 -2.29
C LEU A 94 9.20 7.28 -1.77
N LEU A 95 9.71 7.53 -0.56
CA LEU A 95 9.81 8.88 -0.01
C LEU A 95 10.75 9.77 -0.82
N SER A 96 11.88 9.23 -1.30
CA SER A 96 12.83 10.00 -2.13
C SER A 96 12.24 10.41 -3.48
N CYS A 97 11.21 9.70 -3.95
CA CYS A 97 10.42 10.07 -5.13
C CYS A 97 9.33 11.13 -4.83
N GLY A 98 9.23 11.61 -3.59
CA GLY A 98 8.22 12.60 -3.20
C GLY A 98 6.80 12.04 -3.05
N LEU A 99 6.66 10.70 -2.98
CA LEU A 99 5.37 10.04 -2.95
C LEU A 99 4.75 10.02 -1.55
N ASN A 100 3.42 10.16 -1.49
CA ASN A 100 2.65 9.92 -0.27
C ASN A 100 2.55 8.41 -0.03
N VAL A 101 3.07 7.90 1.08
CA VAL A 101 3.15 6.47 1.35
C VAL A 101 2.35 6.09 2.59
N GLN A 102 1.38 5.21 2.42
CA GLN A 102 0.65 4.54 3.49
C GLN A 102 1.20 3.13 3.70
N VAL A 103 1.82 2.86 4.84
CA VAL A 103 2.26 1.51 5.19
C VAL A 103 1.09 0.69 5.71
N VAL A 104 0.85 -0.46 5.09
CA VAL A 104 -0.24 -1.38 5.44
C VAL A 104 0.35 -2.71 5.90
N LEU A 105 0.29 -2.96 7.20
CA LEU A 105 0.73 -4.21 7.80
C LEU A 105 -0.35 -5.28 7.62
N THR A 106 -0.15 -6.16 6.66
CA THR A 106 -1.11 -7.20 6.26
C THR A 106 -1.06 -8.42 7.17
N LYS A 107 -2.09 -9.29 7.08
CA LYS A 107 -2.21 -10.56 7.83
C LYS A 107 -2.24 -10.37 9.35
N ALA A 108 -2.80 -9.27 9.84
CA ALA A 108 -2.91 -8.98 11.26
C ALA A 108 -3.75 -10.03 12.03
N ASP A 109 -4.66 -10.73 11.35
CA ASP A 109 -5.44 -11.85 11.89
C ASP A 109 -4.61 -13.07 12.31
N LYS A 110 -3.36 -13.15 11.89
CA LYS A 110 -2.43 -14.24 12.24
C LYS A 110 -1.69 -13.99 13.54
N LEU A 111 -1.89 -12.85 14.18
CA LEU A 111 -1.27 -12.50 15.46
C LEU A 111 -2.32 -12.19 16.52
N SER A 112 -1.96 -12.36 17.79
CA SER A 112 -2.77 -11.84 18.89
C SER A 112 -2.77 -10.30 18.86
N LYS A 113 -3.78 -9.65 19.46
CA LYS A 113 -3.87 -8.19 19.53
C LYS A 113 -2.59 -7.55 20.09
N ASN A 114 -2.06 -8.11 21.18
CA ASN A 114 -0.83 -7.60 21.81
C ASN A 114 0.39 -7.78 20.89
N ALA A 115 0.52 -8.92 20.21
CA ALA A 115 1.60 -9.16 19.27
C ALA A 115 1.51 -8.23 18.06
N ALA A 116 0.31 -7.99 17.52
CA ALA A 116 0.09 -7.06 16.43
C ALA A 116 0.43 -5.60 16.82
N MET A 117 0.05 -5.17 18.02
CA MET A 117 0.42 -3.86 18.57
C MET A 117 1.94 -3.71 18.73
N SER A 118 2.62 -4.73 19.27
CA SER A 118 4.08 -4.72 19.43
C SER A 118 4.79 -4.66 18.09
N GLN A 119 4.33 -5.43 17.10
CA GLN A 119 4.87 -5.41 15.75
C GLN A 119 4.62 -4.05 15.07
N LYS A 120 3.41 -3.47 15.18
CA LYS A 120 3.13 -2.13 14.65
C LYS A 120 4.08 -1.09 15.24
N ALA A 121 4.31 -1.13 16.55
CA ALA A 121 5.25 -0.22 17.22
C ALA A 121 6.69 -0.40 16.74
N LEU A 122 7.11 -1.65 16.48
CA LEU A 122 8.42 -1.96 15.91
C LEU A 122 8.57 -1.36 14.49
N PHE A 123 7.61 -1.63 13.60
CA PHE A 123 7.62 -1.07 12.24
C PHE A 123 7.62 0.45 12.24
N ARG A 124 6.79 1.07 13.10
CA ARG A 124 6.74 2.53 13.24
C ARG A 124 8.11 3.10 13.60
N ARG A 125 8.81 2.49 14.56
CA ARG A 125 10.14 2.92 14.98
C ARG A 125 11.19 2.73 13.89
N GLU A 126 11.25 1.55 13.27
CA GLU A 126 12.28 1.21 12.29
C GLU A 126 12.15 2.01 10.98
N LEU A 127 10.92 2.36 10.59
CA LEU A 127 10.64 3.16 9.39
C LEU A 127 10.48 4.66 9.69
N GLY A 128 10.47 5.08 10.97
CA GLY A 128 10.30 6.48 11.35
C GLY A 128 8.89 7.03 11.07
N LEU A 129 7.85 6.19 11.23
CA LEU A 129 6.48 6.53 10.87
C LEU A 129 5.71 7.21 12.01
N THR A 130 4.77 8.07 11.65
CA THR A 130 3.69 8.52 12.51
C THR A 130 2.54 7.51 12.55
N ASP A 131 1.56 7.66 13.46
CA ASP A 131 0.47 6.67 13.59
C ASP A 131 -0.52 6.69 12.42
N ASP A 132 -0.65 7.81 11.73
CA ASP A 132 -1.45 8.00 10.53
C ASP A 132 -0.83 7.35 9.28
N GLN A 133 0.49 7.23 9.23
CA GLN A 133 1.22 6.62 8.12
C GLN A 133 1.24 5.09 8.14
N ILE A 134 0.79 4.45 9.22
CA ILE A 134 0.80 2.99 9.37
C ILE A 134 -0.52 2.44 9.88
N ILE A 135 -1.03 1.41 9.22
CA ILE A 135 -2.25 0.71 9.62
C ILE A 135 -2.04 -0.80 9.62
N THR A 136 -2.66 -1.52 10.57
CA THR A 136 -2.76 -2.98 10.53
C THR A 136 -4.00 -3.38 9.74
N TYR A 137 -3.89 -4.43 8.92
CA TYR A 137 -4.98 -4.86 8.05
C TYR A 137 -5.08 -6.39 7.99
N SER A 138 -6.31 -6.88 7.84
CA SER A 138 -6.59 -8.27 7.51
C SER A 138 -7.66 -8.35 6.42
N SER A 139 -7.39 -9.13 5.39
CA SER A 139 -8.37 -9.39 4.33
C SER A 139 -9.53 -10.28 4.79
N THR A 140 -9.41 -10.93 5.95
CA THR A 140 -10.45 -11.79 6.54
C THR A 140 -11.30 -11.07 7.58
N GLN A 141 -10.84 -9.93 8.09
CA GLN A 141 -11.55 -9.11 9.08
C GLN A 141 -12.00 -7.79 8.46
N HIS A 142 -13.31 -7.54 8.49
CA HIS A 142 -13.88 -6.34 7.85
C HIS A 142 -13.67 -5.05 8.65
N THR A 143 -13.31 -5.12 9.93
CA THR A 143 -13.26 -3.96 10.84
C THR A 143 -12.24 -2.88 10.44
N MET A 144 -11.09 -3.25 9.87
CA MET A 144 -10.03 -2.31 9.48
C MET A 144 -10.18 -1.80 8.04
N ARG A 145 -11.11 -2.37 7.26
CA ARG A 145 -11.33 -1.99 5.87
C ARG A 145 -11.82 -0.55 5.73
N GLY A 146 -12.76 -0.14 6.56
CA GLY A 146 -13.30 1.23 6.54
C GLY A 146 -12.25 2.28 6.86
N GLU A 147 -11.38 2.02 7.83
CA GLU A 147 -10.28 2.93 8.18
C GLU A 147 -9.26 3.06 7.05
N LEU A 148 -8.87 1.95 6.41
CA LEU A 148 -7.95 1.99 5.28
C LEU A 148 -8.53 2.78 4.11
N ILE A 149 -9.81 2.55 3.77
CA ILE A 149 -10.50 3.30 2.72
C ILE A 149 -10.56 4.78 3.07
N ALA A 150 -10.89 5.15 4.32
CA ALA A 150 -10.95 6.54 4.74
C ALA A 150 -9.58 7.24 4.60
N ARG A 151 -8.48 6.56 4.94
CA ARG A 151 -7.12 7.10 4.76
C ARG A 151 -6.77 7.30 3.29
N ILE A 152 -7.12 6.34 2.42
CA ILE A 152 -6.92 6.47 0.97
C ILE A 152 -7.73 7.64 0.44
N MET A 153 -9.00 7.77 0.80
CA MET A 153 -9.88 8.86 0.35
C MET A 153 -9.37 10.24 0.79
N ASN A 154 -8.87 10.35 2.03
CA ASN A 154 -8.28 11.60 2.52
C ASN A 154 -7.01 11.96 1.70
N ALA A 155 -6.13 10.98 1.45
CA ALA A 155 -4.94 11.21 0.66
C ALA A 155 -5.23 11.60 -0.81
N LEU A 156 -6.32 11.08 -1.39
CA LEU A 156 -6.77 11.47 -2.73
C LEU A 156 -7.34 12.90 -2.75
N ALA A 157 -8.09 13.30 -1.71
CA ALA A 157 -8.62 14.66 -1.59
C ALA A 157 -7.50 15.71 -1.45
N ASP A 158 -6.46 15.41 -0.67
CA ASP A 158 -5.31 16.31 -0.47
C ASP A 158 -4.49 16.53 -1.74
N ASN A 159 -4.55 15.61 -2.71
CA ASN A 159 -3.86 15.72 -4.00
C ASN A 159 -4.72 16.35 -5.12
N GLY A 160 -5.84 16.98 -4.80
CA GLY A 160 -6.62 17.75 -5.75
C GLY A 160 -7.36 16.92 -6.82
N VAL A 161 -7.69 15.67 -6.52
CA VAL A 161 -8.63 14.89 -7.34
C VAL A 161 -9.99 15.59 -7.24
N GLU A 162 -10.38 16.31 -8.29
CA GLU A 162 -11.67 17.00 -8.36
C GLU A 162 -12.79 16.01 -8.09
N GLN A 163 -13.60 16.35 -7.10
CA GLN A 163 -14.84 15.65 -6.79
C GLN A 163 -15.89 16.19 -7.79
N GLU A 164 -16.29 15.35 -8.74
CA GLU A 164 -17.47 15.59 -9.56
C GLU A 164 -18.76 15.20 -8.81
#